data_5bad9f2f2d2f7f6ca4e48fff9a300170
#
_entry.id   5bad9f2f2d2f7f6ca4e48fff9a300170
#
_cell.length_a   1.000
_cell.length_b   1.000
_cell.length_c   1.000
_cell.angle_alpha   90.00
_cell.angle_beta   90.00
_cell.angle_gamma   90.00
#
_symmetry.space_group_name_H-M   'P 1'
#
loop_
_entity.id
_entity.type
_entity.pdbx_description
1 polymer ?
#
loop_
_entity_poly.entity_id
_entity_poly.type
_entity_poly.pdbx_seq_one_letter_code
_entity_poly.pdbx_strand_id
1 'polypeptide(L)'
;KNVFSLFFSIIIMLVILLRISKIYIQDANKTPKGLRGFLEIMILFVRDDIAKPSIGDKHYKKYMPFLLTVFFFIWLNNLLGLIPLFPGGANLTGNIAVPMILAAMVFIITILSAKKTYWQHIFAMPGVPKPVLLILTPVEIMGMLLKPFVLMIRLFANITAGHIIILSFFSLIFIFGEINPGAGYGASLMSVAFVIFMSFLELLVAFLQAYVFTLLSAIYFGNAVEEEH
;
A
#
# COMPACT_ATOMS: atom_id res chain seq x y z
N LYS A 1 1.68 14.22 16.92
CA LYS A 1 1.26 14.48 15.53
C LYS A 1 0.77 13.19 14.86
N ASN A 2 1.56 12.11 14.85
CA ASN A 2 1.25 10.87 14.13
C ASN A 2 -0.03 10.18 14.62
N VAL A 3 -0.29 10.13 15.93
CA VAL A 3 -1.51 9.54 16.51
C VAL A 3 -2.76 10.31 16.08
N PHE A 4 -2.70 11.64 16.10
CA PHE A 4 -3.81 12.49 15.64
C PHE A 4 -4.10 12.29 14.15
N SER A 5 -3.07 12.26 13.31
CA SER A 5 -3.21 12.01 11.87
C SER A 5 -3.79 10.61 11.59
N LEU A 6 -3.43 9.60 12.38
CA LEU A 6 -3.98 8.25 12.28
C LEU A 6 -5.48 8.24 12.58
N PHE A 7 -5.91 8.85 13.69
CA PHE A 7 -7.33 8.95 13.99
C PHE A 7 -8.09 9.75 12.94
N PHE A 8 -7.50 10.84 12.46
CA PHE A 8 -8.10 11.69 11.44
C PHE A 8 -8.28 10.93 10.11
N SER A 9 -7.28 10.19 9.65
CA SER A 9 -7.39 9.37 8.44
C SER A 9 -8.41 8.24 8.57
N ILE A 10 -8.47 7.57 9.72
CA ILE A 10 -9.48 6.54 10.00
C ILE A 10 -10.89 7.14 10.00
N ILE A 11 -11.08 8.30 10.63
CA ILE A 11 -12.38 8.97 10.65
C ILE A 11 -12.81 9.37 9.24
N ILE A 12 -11.92 9.96 8.44
CA ILE A 12 -12.21 10.32 7.04
C ILE A 12 -12.61 9.08 6.26
N MET A 13 -11.83 7.99 6.35
CA MET A 13 -12.12 6.74 5.67
C MET A 13 -13.48 6.17 6.06
N LEU A 14 -13.78 6.12 7.37
CA LEU A 14 -15.07 5.65 7.87
C LEU A 14 -16.23 6.51 7.38
N VAL A 15 -16.12 7.84 7.45
CA VAL A 15 -17.15 8.77 6.98
C VAL A 15 -17.41 8.57 5.49
N ILE A 16 -16.38 8.43 4.68
CA ILE A 16 -16.51 8.22 3.24
C ILE A 16 -17.18 6.87 2.96
N LEU A 17 -16.69 5.78 3.53
CA LEU A 17 -17.21 4.43 3.29
C LEU A 17 -18.63 4.26 3.81
N LEU A 18 -18.95 4.76 5.01
CA LEU A 18 -20.29 4.68 5.58
C LEU A 18 -21.31 5.51 4.80
N ARG A 19 -20.94 6.72 4.33
CA ARG A 19 -21.83 7.53 3.47
C ARG A 19 -22.15 6.81 2.17
N ILE A 20 -21.15 6.18 1.56
CA ILE A 20 -21.33 5.44 0.31
C ILE A 20 -22.22 4.21 0.55
N SER A 21 -21.91 3.41 1.56
CA SER A 21 -22.70 2.22 1.93
C SER A 21 -24.17 2.57 2.17
N LYS A 22 -24.45 3.64 2.93
CA LYS A 22 -25.82 4.07 3.23
C LYS A 22 -26.62 4.44 1.99
N ILE A 23 -25.98 4.99 0.97
CA ILE A 23 -26.65 5.40 -0.27
C ILE A 23 -26.96 4.20 -1.15
N TYR A 24 -26.06 3.20 -1.23
CA TYR A 24 -26.32 1.97 -1.97
C TYR A 24 -27.44 1.12 -1.34
N ILE A 25 -27.62 1.19 -0.02
CA ILE A 25 -28.73 0.54 0.68
C ILE A 25 -30.06 1.22 0.34
N GLN A 26 -30.07 2.55 0.13
CA GLN A 26 -31.29 3.31 -0.15
C GLN A 26 -31.75 3.25 -1.61
N ASP A 27 -30.82 3.24 -2.57
CA ASP A 27 -31.11 3.28 -4.00
C ASP A 27 -30.04 2.51 -4.82
N ALA A 28 -30.21 1.21 -4.94
CA ALA A 28 -29.28 0.35 -5.70
C ALA A 28 -29.23 0.67 -7.23
N ASN A 29 -30.24 1.33 -7.76
CA ASN A 29 -30.34 1.67 -9.20
C ASN A 29 -29.86 3.07 -9.56
N LYS A 30 -29.36 3.86 -8.61
CA LYS A 30 -28.92 5.23 -8.89
C LYS A 30 -27.54 5.22 -9.53
N THR A 31 -27.45 5.75 -10.75
CA THR A 31 -26.17 5.92 -11.45
C THR A 31 -25.20 6.75 -10.60
N PRO A 32 -24.02 6.21 -10.24
CA PRO A 32 -23.05 6.89 -9.42
C PRO A 32 -22.50 8.13 -10.17
N LYS A 33 -22.57 9.31 -9.53
CA LYS A 33 -22.05 10.57 -10.09
C LYS A 33 -20.97 11.15 -9.19
N GLY A 34 -19.93 11.75 -9.79
CA GLY A 34 -18.86 12.44 -9.08
C GLY A 34 -18.00 11.49 -8.22
N LEU A 35 -17.74 11.87 -6.98
CA LEU A 35 -16.85 11.14 -6.07
C LEU A 35 -17.30 9.70 -5.79
N ARG A 36 -18.60 9.43 -5.89
CA ARG A 36 -19.15 8.08 -5.75
C ARG A 36 -18.77 7.17 -6.91
N GLY A 37 -18.90 7.66 -8.13
CA GLY A 37 -18.49 6.91 -9.32
C GLY A 37 -17.00 6.58 -9.29
N PHE A 38 -16.18 7.54 -8.85
CA PHE A 38 -14.75 7.34 -8.71
C PHE A 38 -14.42 6.23 -7.69
N LEU A 39 -15.05 6.26 -6.50
CA LEU A 39 -14.82 5.23 -5.48
C LEU A 39 -15.36 3.86 -5.89
N GLU A 40 -16.48 3.82 -6.63
CA GLU A 40 -16.99 2.58 -7.20
C GLU A 40 -16.00 1.97 -8.18
N ILE A 41 -15.42 2.76 -9.07
CA ILE A 41 -14.37 2.32 -10.00
C ILE A 41 -13.19 1.73 -9.21
N MET A 42 -12.77 2.37 -8.11
CA MET A 42 -11.69 1.87 -7.27
C MET A 42 -12.05 0.55 -6.57
N ILE A 43 -13.29 0.41 -6.09
CA ILE A 43 -13.76 -0.83 -5.46
C ILE A 43 -13.82 -1.96 -6.50
N LEU A 44 -14.34 -1.68 -7.70
CA LEU A 44 -14.38 -2.62 -8.81
C LEU A 44 -12.97 -3.03 -9.26
N PHE A 45 -12.06 -2.07 -9.36
CA PHE A 45 -10.65 -2.32 -9.64
C PHE A 45 -10.01 -3.28 -8.62
N VAL A 46 -10.17 -3.02 -7.31
CA VAL A 46 -9.64 -3.94 -6.29
C VAL A 46 -10.29 -5.31 -6.36
N ARG A 47 -11.59 -5.39 -6.70
CA ARG A 47 -12.31 -6.66 -6.83
C ARG A 47 -11.87 -7.45 -8.07
N ASP A 48 -11.89 -6.81 -9.23
CA ASP A 48 -11.80 -7.51 -10.52
C ASP A 48 -10.35 -7.67 -10.99
N ASP A 49 -9.48 -6.69 -10.71
CA ASP A 49 -8.07 -6.72 -11.15
C ASP A 49 -7.11 -7.27 -10.06
N ILE A 50 -7.52 -7.25 -8.77
CA ILE A 50 -6.65 -7.73 -7.68
C ILE A 50 -7.22 -8.98 -7.03
N ALA A 51 -8.42 -8.90 -6.42
CA ALA A 51 -8.90 -9.96 -5.54
C ALA A 51 -9.29 -11.24 -6.29
N LYS A 52 -10.06 -11.13 -7.37
CA LYS A 52 -10.48 -12.30 -8.15
C LYS A 52 -9.33 -13.04 -8.83
N PRO A 53 -8.41 -12.37 -9.56
CA PRO A 53 -7.31 -13.06 -10.21
C PRO A 53 -6.34 -13.73 -9.23
N SER A 54 -6.15 -13.12 -8.05
CA SER A 54 -5.16 -13.58 -7.07
C SER A 54 -5.69 -14.65 -6.12
N ILE A 55 -6.98 -14.60 -5.73
CA ILE A 55 -7.56 -15.49 -4.69
C ILE A 55 -8.53 -16.50 -5.30
N GLY A 56 -9.04 -16.22 -6.50
CA GLY A 56 -10.05 -17.01 -7.17
C GLY A 56 -11.49 -16.69 -6.75
N ASP A 57 -12.44 -17.01 -7.63
CA ASP A 57 -13.85 -16.65 -7.49
C ASP A 57 -14.55 -17.26 -6.26
N LYS A 58 -14.05 -18.39 -5.76
CA LYS A 58 -14.64 -19.08 -4.59
C LYS A 58 -14.35 -18.36 -3.26
N HIS A 59 -13.16 -17.77 -3.11
CA HIS A 59 -12.67 -17.32 -1.81
C HIS A 59 -12.48 -15.80 -1.70
N TYR A 60 -12.42 -15.02 -2.81
CA TYR A 60 -12.13 -13.59 -2.78
C TYR A 60 -13.09 -12.78 -1.89
N LYS A 61 -14.39 -13.17 -1.81
CA LYS A 61 -15.39 -12.44 -1.03
C LYS A 61 -15.04 -12.36 0.47
N LYS A 62 -14.38 -13.37 1.01
CA LYS A 62 -13.95 -13.42 2.42
C LYS A 62 -12.88 -12.39 2.73
N TYR A 63 -11.95 -12.16 1.79
CA TYR A 63 -10.79 -11.28 1.98
C TYR A 63 -11.03 -9.87 1.45
N MET A 64 -12.07 -9.67 0.64
CA MET A 64 -12.40 -8.39 0.02
C MET A 64 -12.51 -7.21 1.00
N PRO A 65 -13.19 -7.34 2.17
CA PRO A 65 -13.27 -6.25 3.14
C PRO A 65 -11.90 -5.81 3.66
N PHE A 66 -11.00 -6.78 3.93
CA PHE A 66 -9.64 -6.48 4.37
C PHE A 66 -8.82 -5.79 3.28
N LEU A 67 -8.85 -6.31 2.05
CA LEU A 67 -8.12 -5.75 0.92
C LEU A 67 -8.56 -4.32 0.61
N LEU A 68 -9.86 -4.05 0.61
CA LEU A 68 -10.40 -2.70 0.44
C LEU A 68 -9.95 -1.76 1.56
N THR A 69 -10.02 -2.21 2.81
CA THR A 69 -9.60 -1.42 3.96
C THR A 69 -8.12 -1.03 3.85
N VAL A 70 -7.26 -1.99 3.53
CA VAL A 70 -5.82 -1.77 3.39
C VAL A 70 -5.52 -0.87 2.20
N PHE A 71 -6.15 -1.09 1.05
CA PHE A 71 -6.00 -0.26 -0.14
C PHE A 71 -6.33 1.20 0.14
N PHE A 72 -7.53 1.48 0.64
CA PHE A 72 -7.95 2.85 0.93
C PHE A 72 -7.16 3.47 2.08
N PHE A 73 -6.80 2.69 3.10
CA PHE A 73 -5.99 3.19 4.21
C PHE A 73 -4.61 3.66 3.72
N ILE A 74 -3.89 2.83 2.96
CA ILE A 74 -2.57 3.19 2.44
C ILE A 74 -2.70 4.37 1.47
N TRP A 75 -3.64 4.32 0.53
CA TRP A 75 -3.82 5.36 -0.46
C TRP A 75 -4.15 6.73 0.16
N LEU A 76 -5.13 6.77 1.07
CA LEU A 76 -5.50 8.01 1.76
C LEU A 76 -4.37 8.57 2.63
N ASN A 77 -3.66 7.71 3.36
CA ASN A 77 -2.55 8.17 4.20
C ASN A 77 -1.37 8.67 3.35
N ASN A 78 -1.08 8.05 2.21
CA ASN A 78 -0.06 8.53 1.30
C ASN A 78 -0.47 9.88 0.68
N LEU A 79 -1.73 10.05 0.26
CA LEU A 79 -2.25 11.33 -0.23
C LEU A 79 -2.20 12.43 0.84
N LEU A 80 -2.61 12.13 2.07
CA LEU A 80 -2.53 13.07 3.18
C LEU A 80 -1.08 13.43 3.53
N GLY A 81 -0.14 12.50 3.36
CA GLY A 81 1.29 12.73 3.54
C GLY A 81 1.89 13.71 2.53
N LEU A 82 1.35 13.79 1.31
CA LEU A 82 1.78 14.71 0.27
C LEU A 82 1.35 16.17 0.55
N ILE A 83 0.31 16.37 1.34
CA ILE A 83 -0.20 17.71 1.65
C ILE A 83 0.60 18.30 2.82
N PRO A 84 1.42 19.36 2.62
CA PRO A 84 2.27 19.91 3.67
C PRO A 84 1.51 20.72 4.73
N LEU A 85 0.18 20.77 4.67
CA LEU A 85 -0.69 21.52 5.58
C LEU A 85 -1.14 20.63 6.75
N PHE A 86 -1.22 21.23 7.96
CA PHE A 86 -1.79 20.55 9.12
C PHE A 86 -3.28 20.22 8.89
N PRO A 87 -3.72 18.97 9.14
CA PRO A 87 -3.06 17.84 9.82
C PRO A 87 -2.29 16.90 8.88
N GLY A 88 -2.25 17.15 7.56
CA GLY A 88 -1.69 16.28 6.53
C GLY A 88 -0.15 16.13 6.56
N GLY A 89 0.60 17.07 7.16
CA GLY A 89 2.07 17.00 7.24
C GLY A 89 2.63 15.93 8.21
N ALA A 90 1.80 15.04 8.75
CA ALA A 90 2.25 13.89 9.51
C ALA A 90 2.30 12.65 8.60
N ASN A 91 3.47 12.32 8.15
CA ASN A 91 3.73 11.15 7.32
C ASN A 91 3.57 9.87 8.17
N LEU A 92 2.35 9.32 8.21
CA LEU A 92 2.03 8.11 8.98
C LEU A 92 2.75 6.88 8.43
N THR A 93 2.77 6.74 7.13
CA THR A 93 3.39 5.61 6.44
C THR A 93 4.92 5.72 6.40
N GLY A 94 5.46 6.91 6.65
CA GLY A 94 6.87 7.15 6.92
C GLY A 94 7.31 6.74 8.34
N ASN A 95 6.36 6.42 9.25
CA ASN A 95 6.69 5.78 10.52
C ASN A 95 6.67 4.26 10.32
N ILE A 96 7.82 3.61 10.43
CA ILE A 96 8.00 2.16 10.18
C ILE A 96 7.03 1.28 10.99
N ALA A 97 6.53 1.75 12.13
CA ALA A 97 5.57 1.00 12.94
C ALA A 97 4.24 0.74 12.20
N VAL A 98 3.75 1.68 11.39
CA VAL A 98 2.49 1.53 10.65
C VAL A 98 2.60 0.48 9.54
N PRO A 99 3.59 0.55 8.63
CA PRO A 99 3.83 -0.52 7.65
C PRO A 99 4.08 -1.88 8.31
N MET A 100 4.79 -1.91 9.44
CA MET A 100 5.06 -3.15 10.16
C MET A 100 3.77 -3.81 10.68
N ILE A 101 2.87 -3.03 11.27
CA ILE A 101 1.57 -3.54 11.76
C ILE A 101 0.73 -4.06 10.59
N LEU A 102 0.65 -3.32 9.48
CA LEU A 102 -0.09 -3.77 8.29
C LEU A 102 0.49 -5.07 7.71
N ALA A 103 1.81 -5.14 7.60
CA ALA A 103 2.49 -6.33 7.11
C ALA A 103 2.31 -7.54 8.05
N ALA A 104 2.35 -7.30 9.38
CA ALA A 104 2.08 -8.32 10.38
C ALA A 104 0.63 -8.82 10.31
N MET A 105 -0.35 -7.93 10.08
CA MET A 105 -1.76 -8.33 9.89
C MET A 105 -1.92 -9.21 8.65
N VAL A 106 -1.30 -8.85 7.52
CA VAL A 106 -1.31 -9.68 6.30
C VAL A 106 -0.70 -11.05 6.60
N PHE A 107 0.44 -11.09 7.28
CA PHE A 107 1.11 -12.33 7.64
C PHE A 107 0.25 -13.23 8.54
N ILE A 108 -0.34 -12.67 9.59
CA ILE A 108 -1.23 -13.41 10.50
C ILE A 108 -2.44 -13.96 9.74
N ILE A 109 -3.10 -13.16 8.91
CA ILE A 109 -4.24 -13.62 8.11
C ILE A 109 -3.82 -14.72 7.14
N THR A 110 -2.65 -14.61 6.51
CA THR A 110 -2.09 -15.64 5.63
C THR A 110 -1.91 -16.97 6.37
N ILE A 111 -1.26 -16.95 7.54
CA ILE A 111 -1.04 -18.15 8.35
C ILE A 111 -2.35 -18.76 8.83
N LEU A 112 -3.29 -17.95 9.34
CA LEU A 112 -4.59 -18.43 9.82
C LEU A 112 -5.48 -18.97 8.70
N SER A 113 -5.25 -18.54 7.47
CA SER A 113 -5.98 -18.99 6.28
C SER A 113 -5.31 -20.17 5.59
N ALA A 114 -4.07 -20.48 5.97
CA ALA A 114 -3.24 -21.49 5.32
C ALA A 114 -3.85 -22.89 5.47
N LYS A 115 -4.14 -23.53 4.33
CA LYS A 115 -4.60 -24.91 4.26
C LYS A 115 -3.42 -25.89 4.39
N LYS A 116 -3.76 -27.17 4.54
CA LYS A 116 -2.76 -28.25 4.65
C LYS A 116 -1.82 -28.26 3.45
N THR A 117 -2.33 -28.00 2.26
CA THR A 117 -1.58 -27.93 1.00
C THR A 117 -0.49 -26.86 1.05
N TYR A 118 -0.80 -25.69 1.60
CA TYR A 118 0.18 -24.60 1.79
C TYR A 118 1.37 -25.03 2.65
N TRP A 119 1.11 -25.71 3.79
CA TRP A 119 2.15 -26.22 4.66
C TRP A 119 2.91 -27.38 4.03
N GLN A 120 2.24 -28.25 3.27
CA GLN A 120 2.91 -29.29 2.50
C GLN A 120 3.87 -28.71 1.46
N HIS A 121 3.47 -27.63 0.78
CA HIS A 121 4.34 -26.95 -0.19
C HIS A 121 5.60 -26.36 0.47
N ILE A 122 5.50 -25.85 1.70
CA ILE A 122 6.66 -25.29 2.42
C ILE A 122 7.58 -26.39 2.96
N PHE A 123 7.03 -27.46 3.55
CA PHE A 123 7.82 -28.47 4.27
C PHE A 123 8.13 -29.72 3.46
N ALA A 124 7.28 -30.06 2.49
CA ALA A 124 7.37 -31.31 1.73
C ALA A 124 6.84 -31.11 0.31
N MET A 125 7.51 -30.27 -0.49
CA MET A 125 7.09 -29.99 -1.87
C MET A 125 6.93 -31.29 -2.66
N PRO A 126 5.75 -31.60 -3.19
CA PRO A 126 5.50 -32.85 -3.93
C PRO A 126 6.37 -32.91 -5.19
N GLY A 127 6.96 -34.08 -5.46
CA GLY A 127 7.81 -34.31 -6.64
C GLY A 127 9.29 -33.93 -6.48
N VAL A 128 9.73 -33.43 -5.32
CA VAL A 128 11.14 -33.09 -5.09
C VAL A 128 11.88 -34.20 -4.34
N PRO A 129 13.09 -34.61 -4.79
CA PRO A 129 13.91 -35.58 -4.08
C PRO A 129 14.30 -35.12 -2.67
N LYS A 130 14.30 -36.03 -1.69
CA LYS A 130 14.61 -35.74 -0.28
C LYS A 130 15.88 -34.93 -0.03
N PRO A 131 17.02 -35.14 -0.74
CA PRO A 131 18.22 -34.31 -0.53
C PRO A 131 18.03 -32.83 -0.89
N VAL A 132 17.21 -32.55 -1.91
CA VAL A 132 16.92 -31.19 -2.38
C VAL A 132 15.97 -30.49 -1.41
N LEU A 133 15.04 -31.20 -0.81
CA LEU A 133 14.13 -30.66 0.24
C LEU A 133 14.88 -30.07 1.43
N LEU A 134 16.03 -30.63 1.80
CA LEU A 134 16.84 -30.12 2.91
C LEU A 134 17.31 -28.66 2.69
N ILE A 135 17.55 -28.28 1.44
CA ILE A 135 17.95 -26.92 1.06
C ILE A 135 16.72 -26.05 0.77
N LEU A 136 15.70 -26.63 0.12
CA LEU A 136 14.52 -25.89 -0.33
C LEU A 136 13.62 -25.44 0.83
N THR A 137 13.42 -26.31 1.82
CA THR A 137 12.57 -25.98 2.99
C THR A 137 13.05 -24.74 3.77
N PRO A 138 14.34 -24.56 4.13
CA PRO A 138 14.83 -23.32 4.72
C PRO A 138 14.60 -22.09 3.84
N VAL A 139 14.76 -22.23 2.52
CA VAL A 139 14.54 -21.13 1.57
C VAL A 139 13.07 -20.72 1.52
N GLU A 140 12.13 -21.68 1.51
CA GLU A 140 10.69 -21.40 1.57
C GLU A 140 10.26 -20.75 2.90
N ILE A 141 10.78 -21.22 4.03
CA ILE A 141 10.54 -20.62 5.34
C ILE A 141 11.07 -19.17 5.37
N MET A 142 12.28 -18.95 4.85
CA MET A 142 12.85 -17.61 4.73
C MET A 142 11.99 -16.74 3.81
N GLY A 143 11.52 -17.27 2.67
CA GLY A 143 10.60 -16.60 1.76
C GLY A 143 9.32 -16.19 2.43
N MET A 144 8.72 -17.05 3.23
CA MET A 144 7.49 -16.74 4.00
C MET A 144 7.70 -15.60 5.00
N LEU A 145 8.84 -15.55 5.69
CA LEU A 145 9.17 -14.46 6.62
C LEU A 145 9.55 -13.16 5.91
N LEU A 146 10.21 -13.25 4.76
CA LEU A 146 10.61 -12.09 3.96
C LEU A 146 9.42 -11.37 3.31
N LYS A 147 8.33 -12.07 2.99
CA LYS A 147 7.14 -11.49 2.37
C LYS A 147 6.60 -10.25 3.14
N PRO A 148 6.26 -10.32 4.44
CA PRO A 148 5.80 -9.16 5.19
C PRO A 148 6.91 -8.10 5.36
N PHE A 149 8.16 -8.52 5.47
CA PHE A 149 9.30 -7.61 5.61
C PHE A 149 9.48 -6.73 4.35
N VAL A 150 9.36 -7.32 3.17
CA VAL A 150 9.43 -6.60 1.90
C VAL A 150 8.27 -5.61 1.77
N LEU A 151 7.03 -6.00 2.17
CA LEU A 151 5.89 -5.09 2.18
C LEU A 151 6.13 -3.88 3.09
N MET A 152 6.65 -4.12 4.29
CA MET A 152 6.97 -3.08 5.27
C MET A 152 8.02 -2.10 4.73
N ILE A 153 9.17 -2.61 4.26
CA ILE A 153 10.27 -1.77 3.76
C ILE A 153 9.83 -0.97 2.55
N ARG A 154 9.13 -1.58 1.60
CA ARG A 154 8.68 -0.89 0.39
C ARG A 154 7.79 0.30 0.72
N LEU A 155 6.84 0.14 1.65
CA LEU A 155 5.94 1.22 2.04
C LEU A 155 6.71 2.35 2.75
N PHE A 156 7.59 2.00 3.69
CA PHE A 156 8.40 2.96 4.43
C PHE A 156 9.41 3.70 3.53
N ALA A 157 10.18 2.95 2.73
CA ALA A 157 11.29 3.51 1.94
C ALA A 157 10.81 4.48 0.86
N ASN A 158 9.73 4.15 0.14
CA ASN A 158 9.23 5.01 -0.94
C ASN A 158 8.85 6.40 -0.43
N ILE A 159 8.13 6.47 0.69
CA ILE A 159 7.66 7.74 1.25
C ILE A 159 8.83 8.54 1.84
N THR A 160 9.73 7.86 2.55
CA THR A 160 10.91 8.50 3.14
C THR A 160 11.84 9.05 2.04
N ALA A 161 12.06 8.29 0.98
CA ALA A 161 12.89 8.71 -0.15
C ALA A 161 12.31 9.94 -0.87
N GLY A 162 10.99 9.97 -1.14
CA GLY A 162 10.32 11.10 -1.76
C GLY A 162 10.52 12.40 -0.97
N HIS A 163 10.26 12.38 0.33
CA HIS A 163 10.48 13.55 1.18
C HIS A 163 11.96 14.01 1.23
N ILE A 164 12.92 13.08 1.29
CA ILE A 164 14.34 13.41 1.28
C ILE A 164 14.71 14.11 -0.02
N ILE A 165 14.23 13.62 -1.17
CA ILE A 165 14.52 14.21 -2.48
C ILE A 165 13.98 15.65 -2.55
N ILE A 166 12.73 15.89 -2.18
CA ILE A 166 12.13 17.23 -2.19
C ILE A 166 12.91 18.18 -1.29
N LEU A 167 13.24 17.77 -0.06
CA LEU A 167 14.03 18.58 0.87
C LEU A 167 15.43 18.89 0.32
N SER A 168 16.05 17.95 -0.38
CA SER A 168 17.35 18.13 -1.02
C SER A 168 17.31 19.22 -2.08
N PHE A 169 16.28 19.26 -2.92
CA PHE A 169 16.09 20.31 -3.91
C PHE A 169 15.85 21.69 -3.28
N PHE A 170 15.09 21.76 -2.20
CA PHE A 170 14.95 23.03 -1.46
C PHE A 170 16.27 23.49 -0.84
N SER A 171 17.07 22.58 -0.30
CA SER A 171 18.38 22.90 0.27
C SER A 171 19.34 23.49 -0.76
N LEU A 172 19.28 23.04 -2.02
CA LEU A 172 20.10 23.59 -3.09
C LEU A 172 19.87 25.09 -3.31
N ILE A 173 18.63 25.57 -3.16
CA ILE A 173 18.29 26.99 -3.32
C ILE A 173 19.08 27.84 -2.29
N PHE A 174 19.12 27.38 -1.03
CA PHE A 174 19.84 28.07 0.04
C PHE A 174 21.37 28.04 -0.16
N ILE A 175 21.92 26.85 -0.51
CA ILE A 175 23.37 26.68 -0.73
C ILE A 175 23.85 27.58 -1.86
N PHE A 176 23.17 27.60 -3.00
CA PHE A 176 23.56 28.46 -4.13
C PHE A 176 23.29 29.95 -3.85
N GLY A 177 22.28 30.26 -3.05
CA GLY A 177 21.97 31.62 -2.61
C GLY A 177 23.06 32.24 -1.73
N GLU A 178 23.73 31.44 -0.89
CA GLU A 178 24.85 31.87 -0.07
C GLU A 178 26.11 32.18 -0.92
N ILE A 179 26.32 31.48 -2.05
CA ILE A 179 27.48 31.72 -2.94
C ILE A 179 27.27 33.00 -3.73
N ASN A 180 26.13 33.19 -4.37
CA ASN A 180 25.77 34.35 -5.17
C ASN A 180 24.25 34.47 -5.30
N PRO A 181 23.63 35.65 -5.08
CA PRO A 181 22.18 35.83 -5.25
C PRO A 181 21.70 35.45 -6.66
N GLY A 182 22.44 35.71 -7.72
CA GLY A 182 22.08 35.31 -9.08
C GLY A 182 22.06 33.79 -9.27
N ALA A 183 23.00 33.07 -8.66
CA ALA A 183 23.04 31.61 -8.67
C ALA A 183 21.86 31.02 -7.87
N GLY A 184 21.49 31.67 -6.75
CA GLY A 184 20.31 31.30 -5.96
C GLY A 184 19.00 31.40 -6.75
N TYR A 185 18.82 32.47 -7.52
CA TYR A 185 17.63 32.61 -8.39
C TYR A 185 17.61 31.57 -9.51
N GLY A 186 18.74 31.28 -10.15
CA GLY A 186 18.83 30.21 -11.15
C GLY A 186 18.54 28.83 -10.57
N ALA A 187 19.11 28.52 -9.40
CA ALA A 187 18.85 27.30 -8.66
C ALA A 187 17.39 27.18 -8.22
N SER A 188 16.74 28.28 -7.83
CA SER A 188 15.34 28.27 -7.42
C SER A 188 14.40 27.87 -8.56
N LEU A 189 14.60 28.39 -9.77
CA LEU A 189 13.80 28.06 -10.95
C LEU A 189 13.88 26.56 -11.27
N MET A 190 15.11 26.03 -11.28
CA MET A 190 15.36 24.61 -11.53
C MET A 190 14.77 23.73 -10.41
N SER A 191 15.05 24.06 -9.15
CA SER A 191 14.57 23.30 -7.99
C SER A 191 13.04 23.28 -7.92
N VAL A 192 12.37 24.40 -8.16
CA VAL A 192 10.89 24.47 -8.16
C VAL A 192 10.32 23.59 -9.28
N ALA A 193 10.88 23.63 -10.47
CA ALA A 193 10.44 22.78 -11.59
C ALA A 193 10.60 21.29 -11.23
N PHE A 194 11.72 20.90 -10.63
CA PHE A 194 11.96 19.53 -10.16
C PHE A 194 11.02 19.13 -9.03
N VAL A 195 10.76 20.00 -8.06
CA VAL A 195 9.84 19.71 -6.95
C VAL A 195 8.41 19.49 -7.47
N ILE A 196 7.95 20.29 -8.43
CA ILE A 196 6.64 20.09 -9.07
C ILE A 196 6.59 18.72 -9.76
N PHE A 197 7.61 18.39 -10.56
CA PHE A 197 7.72 17.10 -11.22
C PHE A 197 7.73 15.94 -10.23
N MET A 198 8.51 16.03 -9.16
CA MET A 198 8.58 15.02 -8.09
C MET A 198 7.25 14.87 -7.37
N SER A 199 6.51 15.96 -7.14
CA SER A 199 5.19 15.89 -6.51
C SER A 199 4.18 15.09 -7.36
N PHE A 200 4.24 15.20 -8.69
CA PHE A 200 3.44 14.35 -9.58
C PHE A 200 3.86 12.88 -9.50
N LEU A 201 5.15 12.62 -9.47
CA LEU A 201 5.66 11.25 -9.29
C LEU A 201 5.24 10.66 -7.93
N GLU A 202 5.31 11.45 -6.85
CA GLU A 202 4.87 11.00 -5.52
C GLU A 202 3.37 10.69 -5.50
N LEU A 203 2.54 11.46 -6.21
CA LEU A 203 1.11 11.18 -6.36
C LEU A 203 0.88 9.82 -7.04
N LEU A 204 1.60 9.55 -8.12
CA LEU A 204 1.54 8.27 -8.82
C LEU A 204 2.04 7.13 -7.93
N VAL A 205 3.16 7.33 -7.24
CA VAL A 205 3.72 6.35 -6.30
C VAL A 205 2.77 6.08 -5.14
N ALA A 206 2.06 7.09 -4.64
CA ALA A 206 1.07 6.94 -3.58
C ALA A 206 -0.05 5.93 -3.97
N PHE A 207 -0.52 6.01 -5.21
CA PHE A 207 -1.48 5.04 -5.75
C PHE A 207 -0.86 3.66 -5.99
N LEU A 208 0.28 3.62 -6.69
CA LEU A 208 0.99 2.37 -6.98
C LEU A 208 1.36 1.60 -5.71
N GLN A 209 1.68 2.31 -4.64
CA GLN A 209 2.02 1.69 -3.37
C GLN A 209 0.82 0.98 -2.72
N ALA A 210 -0.36 1.62 -2.74
CA ALA A 210 -1.59 0.99 -2.29
C ALA A 210 -1.95 -0.23 -3.15
N TYR A 211 -1.81 -0.09 -4.48
CA TYR A 211 -2.04 -1.18 -5.43
C TYR A 211 -1.11 -2.37 -5.17
N VAL A 212 0.20 -2.14 -5.15
CA VAL A 212 1.19 -3.23 -5.00
C VAL A 212 1.08 -3.92 -3.65
N PHE A 213 0.85 -3.15 -2.57
CA PHE A 213 0.65 -3.74 -1.24
C PHE A 213 -0.58 -4.65 -1.22
N THR A 214 -1.69 -4.19 -1.76
CA THR A 214 -2.96 -4.94 -1.81
C THR A 214 -2.84 -6.16 -2.73
N LEU A 215 -2.20 -6.01 -3.89
CA LEU A 215 -1.95 -7.12 -4.83
C LEU A 215 -1.10 -8.22 -4.20
N LEU A 216 0.02 -7.87 -3.58
CA LEU A 216 0.86 -8.86 -2.91
C LEU A 216 0.14 -9.53 -1.74
N SER A 217 -0.65 -8.78 -0.97
CA SER A 217 -1.49 -9.35 0.09
C SER A 217 -2.51 -10.35 -0.48
N ALA A 218 -3.16 -10.01 -1.60
CA ALA A 218 -4.10 -10.89 -2.29
C ALA A 218 -3.42 -12.18 -2.80
N ILE A 219 -2.23 -12.06 -3.39
CA ILE A 219 -1.44 -13.23 -3.83
C ILE A 219 -1.07 -14.12 -2.64
N TYR A 220 -0.69 -13.54 -1.48
CA TYR A 220 -0.38 -14.34 -0.30
C TYR A 220 -1.60 -15.08 0.25
N PHE A 221 -2.77 -14.45 0.22
CA PHE A 221 -4.04 -15.10 0.59
C PHE A 221 -4.43 -16.18 -0.43
N GLY A 222 -4.26 -15.93 -1.73
CA GLY A 222 -4.50 -16.91 -2.77
C GLY A 222 -3.68 -18.16 -2.57
N ASN A 223 -2.37 -18.03 -2.43
CA ASN A 223 -1.46 -19.14 -2.18
C ASN A 223 -1.80 -19.92 -0.89
N ALA A 224 -2.31 -19.21 0.14
CA ALA A 224 -2.70 -19.83 1.40
C ALA A 224 -3.98 -20.69 1.31
N VAL A 225 -4.89 -20.33 0.39
CA VAL A 225 -6.21 -21.02 0.23
C VAL A 225 -6.29 -21.90 -1.01
N GLU A 226 -5.23 -21.95 -1.83
CA GLU A 226 -5.17 -22.76 -3.02
C GLU A 226 -5.36 -24.24 -2.69
N GLU A 227 -6.23 -24.90 -3.44
CA GLU A 227 -6.48 -26.34 -3.36
C GLU A 227 -5.78 -27.00 -4.54
N GLU A 228 -5.09 -28.11 -4.31
CA GLU A 228 -4.60 -28.96 -5.40
C GLU A 228 -5.81 -29.45 -6.24
N HIS A 229 -5.73 -29.18 -7.53
CA HIS A 229 -6.61 -29.80 -8.53
C HIS A 229 -6.07 -31.14 -8.99
#